data_201930994efc3aa17ac62b8cdf971c1a
#
_entry.id   201930994efc3aa17ac62b8cdf971c1a
#
_cell.length_a   1.000
_cell.length_b   1.000
_cell.length_c   1.000
_cell.angle_alpha   90.00
_cell.angle_beta   90.00
_cell.angle_gamma   90.00
#
_symmetry.space_group_name_H-M   'P 1'
#
loop_
_entity.id
_entity.type
_entity.pdbx_description
1 polymer ?
#
loop_
_entity_poly.entity_id
_entity_poly.type
_entity_poly.pdbx_seq_one_letter_code
_entity_poly.pdbx_strand_id
1 'polypeptide(L)'
;MKNIMMATDFSERSDRALRRAILLARQLGAGITLVHVVDDDQQRRIVEAERDAAETLLRQMGETLRDADQLECETRIILASPFAGIVQAVEDGKPDLLVIGPHRRQVLRDVFIGTTAERTIRAVGCPVLMVNAPPAGNYRHVMQTTDLSDGSREALQRFPSLGISGEARNSLLYVYDAPALRLAFSHTMPKSERETYRSDESRDASRRLSEFLATANFGGVAPMVRFEATTAQHEILEAADAEKADLVVISTHGQTGIAKLFIGSVTEQVLRMSPVDVLALPPLRSA
;
A
#
# COMPACT_ATOMS: atom_id res chain seq x y z
N MET A 1 14.93 -7.85 -3.99
CA MET A 1 14.53 -7.63 -2.57
C MET A 1 15.26 -8.63 -1.72
N LYS A 2 15.85 -8.20 -0.59
CA LYS A 2 16.64 -9.09 0.31
C LYS A 2 16.11 -9.09 1.72
N ASN A 3 15.51 -7.98 2.18
CA ASN A 3 15.05 -7.83 3.55
C ASN A 3 13.62 -7.28 3.60
N ILE A 4 12.70 -8.05 4.19
CA ILE A 4 11.33 -7.68 4.47
C ILE A 4 11.21 -7.41 5.97
N MET A 5 10.90 -6.17 6.34
CA MET A 5 10.60 -5.84 7.73
C MET A 5 9.11 -5.99 7.98
N MET A 6 8.74 -6.68 9.04
CA MET A 6 7.34 -6.86 9.44
C MET A 6 7.15 -6.34 10.86
N ALA A 7 6.26 -5.35 11.01
CA ALA A 7 5.91 -4.80 12.32
C ALA A 7 4.70 -5.54 12.89
N THR A 8 4.84 -6.06 14.12
CA THR A 8 3.79 -6.83 14.82
C THR A 8 3.39 -6.15 16.12
N ASP A 9 2.08 -6.20 16.40
CA ASP A 9 1.46 -5.88 17.68
C ASP A 9 0.90 -7.15 18.36
N PHE A 10 1.30 -8.33 17.88
CA PHE A 10 0.83 -9.66 18.26
C PHE A 10 -0.68 -9.85 18.11
N SER A 11 -1.37 -9.03 17.35
CA SER A 11 -2.78 -9.19 17.04
C SER A 11 -3.01 -10.10 15.83
N GLU A 12 -4.23 -10.64 15.68
CA GLU A 12 -4.62 -11.42 14.49
C GLU A 12 -4.40 -10.66 13.17
N ARG A 13 -4.41 -9.32 13.20
CA ARG A 13 -4.14 -8.49 12.01
C ARG A 13 -2.66 -8.52 11.64
N SER A 14 -1.79 -8.43 12.64
CA SER A 14 -0.37 -8.58 12.41
C SER A 14 0.01 -10.02 12.02
N ASP A 15 -0.75 -11.03 12.46
CA ASP A 15 -0.57 -12.41 11.99
C ASP A 15 -0.88 -12.57 10.49
N ARG A 16 -1.89 -11.85 9.97
CA ARG A 16 -2.13 -11.82 8.51
C ARG A 16 -0.96 -11.19 7.77
N ALA A 17 -0.45 -10.07 8.31
CA ALA A 17 0.72 -9.40 7.74
C ALA A 17 1.95 -10.31 7.76
N LEU A 18 2.16 -11.06 8.84
CA LEU A 18 3.23 -12.05 8.93
C LEU A 18 3.09 -13.15 7.87
N ARG A 19 1.91 -13.73 7.72
CA ARG A 19 1.65 -14.75 6.67
C ARG A 19 1.93 -14.21 5.27
N ARG A 20 1.57 -12.97 4.98
CA ARG A 20 1.89 -12.32 3.70
C ARG A 20 3.40 -12.12 3.54
N ALA A 21 4.09 -11.67 4.59
CA ALA A 21 5.54 -11.50 4.59
C ALA A 21 6.26 -12.84 4.34
N ILE A 22 5.81 -13.95 4.93
CA ILE A 22 6.33 -15.30 4.69
C ILE A 22 6.19 -15.69 3.21
N LEU A 23 5.00 -15.51 2.63
CA LEU A 23 4.76 -15.84 1.21
C LEU A 23 5.69 -15.04 0.29
N LEU A 24 5.84 -13.73 0.54
CA LEU A 24 6.74 -12.89 -0.23
C LEU A 24 8.21 -13.25 -0.01
N ALA A 25 8.62 -13.52 1.23
CA ALA A 25 9.99 -13.94 1.54
C ALA A 25 10.38 -15.22 0.80
N ARG A 26 9.49 -16.22 0.79
CA ARG A 26 9.70 -17.46 0.02
C ARG A 26 9.76 -17.22 -1.49
N GLN A 27 8.85 -16.38 -2.03
CA GLN A 27 8.82 -16.03 -3.45
C GLN A 27 10.10 -15.33 -3.90
N LEU A 28 10.67 -14.47 -3.03
CA LEU A 28 11.76 -13.55 -3.37
C LEU A 28 13.11 -14.01 -2.88
N GLY A 29 13.18 -15.10 -2.09
CA GLY A 29 14.40 -15.52 -1.41
C GLY A 29 14.92 -14.46 -0.44
N ALA A 30 14.00 -13.79 0.28
CA ALA A 30 14.31 -12.70 1.19
C ALA A 30 14.29 -13.15 2.66
N GLY A 31 15.09 -12.51 3.52
CA GLY A 31 14.98 -12.64 4.97
C GLY A 31 13.86 -11.78 5.54
N ILE A 32 13.42 -12.10 6.76
CA ILE A 32 12.42 -11.34 7.50
C ILE A 32 13.05 -10.73 8.75
N THR A 33 12.81 -9.43 8.98
CA THR A 33 13.07 -8.78 10.26
C THR A 33 11.74 -8.52 10.95
N LEU A 34 11.48 -9.24 12.06
CA LEU A 34 10.31 -9.01 12.91
C LEU A 34 10.59 -7.84 13.87
N VAL A 35 9.71 -6.86 13.88
CA VAL A 35 9.82 -5.69 14.77
C VAL A 35 8.60 -5.59 15.66
N HIS A 36 8.82 -5.45 16.96
CA HIS A 36 7.80 -5.06 17.92
C HIS A 36 8.22 -3.77 18.63
N VAL A 37 7.27 -2.89 18.83
CA VAL A 37 7.49 -1.63 19.55
C VAL A 37 6.74 -1.69 20.87
N VAL A 38 7.47 -1.58 21.97
CA VAL A 38 6.93 -1.44 23.32
C VAL A 38 6.80 0.05 23.63
N ASP A 39 5.59 0.49 24.00
CA ASP A 39 5.34 1.89 24.35
C ASP A 39 6.07 2.25 25.64
N ASP A 40 6.97 3.21 25.58
CA ASP A 40 7.82 3.64 26.68
C ASP A 40 7.22 4.76 27.54
N ASP A 41 6.00 5.21 27.20
CA ASP A 41 5.25 6.23 27.95
C ASP A 41 4.46 5.63 29.14
N GLN A 42 5.10 4.67 29.87
CA GLN A 42 4.52 4.00 31.02
C GLN A 42 5.54 3.89 32.17
N GLN A 43 5.08 3.41 33.33
CA GLN A 43 6.00 3.13 34.44
C GLN A 43 7.05 2.10 34.05
N ARG A 44 8.31 2.36 34.37
CA ARG A 44 9.48 1.53 33.99
C ARG A 44 9.27 0.02 34.21
N ARG A 45 8.67 -0.36 35.34
CA ARG A 45 8.40 -1.78 35.65
C ARG A 45 7.42 -2.43 34.66
N ILE A 46 6.46 -1.66 34.13
CA ILE A 46 5.49 -2.13 33.11
C ILE A 46 6.22 -2.30 31.78
N VAL A 47 6.98 -1.29 31.36
CA VAL A 47 7.77 -1.32 30.13
C VAL A 47 8.75 -2.50 30.13
N GLU A 48 9.47 -2.74 31.25
CA GLU A 48 10.38 -3.88 31.39
C GLU A 48 9.65 -5.22 31.27
N ALA A 49 8.48 -5.37 31.92
CA ALA A 49 7.70 -6.61 31.84
C ALA A 49 7.12 -6.85 30.43
N GLU A 50 6.62 -5.81 29.75
CA GLU A 50 6.12 -5.89 28.38
C GLU A 50 7.25 -6.22 27.41
N ARG A 51 8.43 -5.63 27.57
CA ARG A 51 9.62 -5.93 26.78
C ARG A 51 10.01 -7.41 26.90
N ASP A 52 10.11 -7.94 28.12
CA ASP A 52 10.54 -9.31 28.36
C ASP A 52 9.53 -10.33 27.79
N ALA A 53 8.24 -10.03 27.91
CA ALA A 53 7.17 -10.81 27.30
C ALA A 53 7.24 -10.77 25.75
N ALA A 54 7.44 -9.59 25.18
CA ALA A 54 7.58 -9.39 23.74
C ALA A 54 8.83 -10.10 23.19
N GLU A 55 9.96 -10.06 23.91
CA GLU A 55 11.19 -10.77 23.52
C GLU A 55 10.96 -12.28 23.43
N THR A 56 10.24 -12.83 24.40
CA THR A 56 9.89 -14.26 24.40
C THR A 56 9.03 -14.63 23.19
N LEU A 57 7.99 -13.83 22.89
CA LEU A 57 7.08 -14.06 21.75
C LEU A 57 7.81 -13.92 20.42
N LEU A 58 8.60 -12.85 20.24
CA LEU A 58 9.35 -12.64 19.00
C LEU A 58 10.37 -13.77 18.76
N ARG A 59 11.04 -14.23 19.81
CA ARG A 59 11.98 -15.35 19.71
C ARG A 59 11.26 -16.60 19.21
N GLN A 60 10.12 -16.97 19.81
CA GLN A 60 9.32 -18.13 19.39
C GLN A 60 8.85 -18.01 17.93
N MET A 61 8.38 -16.82 17.54
CA MET A 61 8.01 -16.55 16.14
C MET A 61 9.21 -16.71 15.21
N GLY A 62 10.37 -16.16 15.58
CA GLY A 62 11.60 -16.25 14.80
C GLY A 62 12.10 -17.71 14.68
N GLU A 63 12.02 -18.50 15.74
CA GLU A 63 12.33 -19.94 15.71
C GLU A 63 11.39 -20.68 14.75
N THR A 64 10.08 -20.40 14.81
CA THR A 64 9.10 -20.98 13.89
C THR A 64 9.42 -20.65 12.43
N LEU A 65 9.77 -19.39 12.12
CA LEU A 65 10.13 -18.97 10.76
C LEU A 65 11.39 -19.67 10.26
N ARG A 66 12.39 -19.87 11.13
CA ARG A 66 13.63 -20.59 10.76
C ARG A 66 13.40 -22.08 10.59
N ASP A 67 12.68 -22.71 11.52
CA ASP A 67 12.56 -24.16 11.57
C ASP A 67 11.48 -24.70 10.62
N ALA A 68 10.29 -24.09 10.63
CA ALA A 68 9.16 -24.54 9.82
C ALA A 68 9.12 -23.91 8.42
N ASP A 69 9.47 -22.64 8.31
CA ASP A 69 9.39 -21.88 7.06
C ASP A 69 10.73 -21.84 6.29
N GLN A 70 11.84 -22.24 6.93
CA GLN A 70 13.20 -22.22 6.39
C GLN A 70 13.61 -20.82 5.90
N LEU A 71 13.21 -19.79 6.64
CA LEU A 71 13.50 -18.39 6.35
C LEU A 71 14.51 -17.83 7.32
N GLU A 72 15.45 -17.01 6.81
CA GLU A 72 16.27 -16.19 7.69
C GLU A 72 15.39 -15.18 8.42
N CYS A 73 15.50 -15.14 9.75
CA CYS A 73 14.70 -14.27 10.58
C CYS A 73 15.53 -13.59 11.67
N GLU A 74 15.50 -12.26 11.67
CA GLU A 74 15.97 -11.42 12.77
C GLU A 74 14.78 -10.89 13.58
N THR A 75 15.00 -10.60 14.87
CA THR A 75 13.99 -10.03 15.76
C THR A 75 14.52 -8.76 16.41
N ARG A 76 13.67 -7.72 16.50
CA ARG A 76 14.01 -6.43 17.12
C ARG A 76 12.88 -5.94 18.01
N ILE A 77 13.23 -5.44 19.19
CA ILE A 77 12.33 -4.71 20.08
C ILE A 77 12.83 -3.27 20.16
N ILE A 78 11.90 -2.33 20.04
CA ILE A 78 12.17 -0.90 20.15
C ILE A 78 11.31 -0.33 21.27
N LEU A 79 11.91 0.47 22.14
CA LEU A 79 11.21 1.19 23.19
C LEU A 79 10.92 2.60 22.66
N ALA A 80 9.67 2.87 22.30
CA ALA A 80 9.20 4.16 21.80
C ALA A 80 7.67 4.13 21.64
N SER A 81 7.05 5.25 21.31
CA SER A 81 5.67 5.20 20.83
C SER A 81 5.58 4.36 19.53
N PRO A 82 4.47 3.64 19.27
CA PRO A 82 4.38 2.69 18.16
C PRO A 82 4.78 3.27 16.80
N PHE A 83 4.35 4.49 16.48
CA PHE A 83 4.73 5.17 15.25
C PHE A 83 6.24 5.47 15.18
N ALA A 84 6.78 6.09 16.24
CA ALA A 84 8.19 6.49 16.26
C ALA A 84 9.12 5.27 16.20
N GLY A 85 8.78 4.20 16.91
CA GLY A 85 9.57 2.97 16.91
C GLY A 85 9.59 2.26 15.57
N ILE A 86 8.47 2.23 14.82
CA ILE A 86 8.47 1.66 13.46
C ILE A 86 9.33 2.50 12.52
N VAL A 87 9.23 3.83 12.59
CA VAL A 87 10.07 4.73 11.75
C VAL A 87 11.54 4.52 12.07
N GLN A 88 11.91 4.49 13.34
CA GLN A 88 13.28 4.20 13.78
C GLN A 88 13.78 2.84 13.26
N ALA A 89 12.95 1.79 13.37
CA ALA A 89 13.30 0.47 12.86
C ALA A 89 13.63 0.49 11.37
N VAL A 90 12.82 1.22 10.58
CA VAL A 90 13.01 1.38 9.12
C VAL A 90 14.29 2.17 8.81
N GLU A 91 14.55 3.25 9.54
CA GLU A 91 15.75 4.07 9.35
C GLU A 91 17.04 3.30 9.64
N ASP A 92 17.04 2.51 10.73
CA ASP A 92 18.17 1.71 11.15
C ASP A 92 18.38 0.46 10.26
N GLY A 93 17.27 -0.22 9.91
CA GLY A 93 17.30 -1.51 9.19
C GLY A 93 17.27 -1.37 7.68
N LYS A 94 16.85 -0.22 7.15
CA LYS A 94 16.75 0.08 5.69
C LYS A 94 16.14 -1.08 4.89
N PRO A 95 14.94 -1.57 5.25
CA PRO A 95 14.33 -2.69 4.56
C PRO A 95 13.95 -2.32 3.12
N ASP A 96 13.90 -3.32 2.25
CA ASP A 96 13.38 -3.16 0.89
C ASP A 96 11.86 -3.02 0.88
N LEU A 97 11.17 -3.60 1.88
CA LEU A 97 9.72 -3.57 2.06
C LEU A 97 9.39 -3.56 3.56
N LEU A 98 8.51 -2.66 3.97
CA LEU A 98 7.84 -2.74 5.27
C LEU A 98 6.46 -3.37 5.10
N VAL A 99 6.15 -4.40 5.88
CA VAL A 99 4.83 -5.06 5.92
C VAL A 99 4.16 -4.76 7.25
N ILE A 100 2.92 -4.29 7.19
CA ILE A 100 2.12 -3.92 8.37
C ILE A 100 0.70 -4.45 8.25
N GLY A 101 0.07 -4.73 9.38
CA GLY A 101 -1.36 -5.01 9.45
C GLY A 101 -2.21 -3.73 9.39
N PRO A 102 -3.52 -3.85 9.08
CA PRO A 102 -4.42 -2.71 9.09
C PRO A 102 -4.71 -2.26 10.53
N HIS A 103 -5.02 -0.99 10.69
CA HIS A 103 -5.41 -0.47 11.99
C HIS A 103 -6.75 -1.04 12.47
N ARG A 104 -6.94 -1.10 13.81
CA ARG A 104 -8.21 -1.46 14.42
C ARG A 104 -9.27 -0.43 14.02
N ARG A 105 -10.30 -0.85 13.26
CA ARG A 105 -11.47 0.00 12.98
C ARG A 105 -12.19 0.29 14.31
N GLN A 106 -11.83 1.35 14.99
CA GLN A 106 -12.66 1.87 16.06
C GLN A 106 -13.86 2.60 15.45
N VAL A 107 -15.05 2.27 15.94
CA VAL A 107 -16.35 2.78 15.46
C VAL A 107 -16.55 4.28 15.76
N LEU A 108 -15.57 4.97 16.29
CA LEU A 108 -15.65 6.40 16.61
C LEU A 108 -15.31 7.24 15.38
N ARG A 109 -16.34 7.79 14.79
CA ARG A 109 -16.40 8.53 13.52
C ARG A 109 -15.66 9.87 13.47
N ASP A 110 -15.07 10.38 14.55
CA ASP A 110 -14.74 11.81 14.66
C ASP A 110 -13.31 12.15 15.11
N VAL A 111 -12.33 11.25 15.05
CA VAL A 111 -10.95 11.63 15.39
C VAL A 111 -10.08 11.60 14.13
N PHE A 112 -9.78 12.79 13.60
CA PHE A 112 -8.93 13.08 12.43
C PHE A 112 -7.42 12.85 12.67
N ILE A 113 -7.02 11.96 13.55
CA ILE A 113 -5.61 11.62 13.73
C ILE A 113 -5.35 10.37 12.91
N GLY A 114 -4.54 10.49 11.84
CA GLY A 114 -4.13 9.37 11.00
C GLY A 114 -3.61 8.21 11.84
N THR A 115 -3.99 6.99 11.46
CA THR A 115 -3.59 5.77 12.17
C THR A 115 -2.07 5.61 12.19
N THR A 116 -1.53 4.78 13.08
CA THR A 116 -0.08 4.45 13.08
C THR A 116 0.40 4.03 11.69
N ALA A 117 -0.38 3.21 10.97
CA ALA A 117 -0.07 2.77 9.62
C ALA A 117 0.03 3.95 8.62
N GLU A 118 -0.98 4.83 8.58
CA GLU A 118 -0.99 6.00 7.70
C GLU A 118 0.17 6.95 8.00
N ARG A 119 0.44 7.21 9.28
CA ARG A 119 1.58 8.04 9.71
C ARG A 119 2.90 7.42 9.32
N THR A 120 3.05 6.11 9.48
CA THR A 120 4.25 5.37 9.08
C THR A 120 4.48 5.46 7.58
N ILE A 121 3.45 5.21 6.74
CA ILE A 121 3.54 5.30 5.29
C ILE A 121 3.99 6.70 4.83
N ARG A 122 3.58 7.75 5.54
CA ARG A 122 4.05 9.14 5.27
C ARG A 122 5.52 9.36 5.61
N ALA A 123 6.01 8.74 6.67
CA ALA A 123 7.32 9.05 7.23
C ALA A 123 8.45 8.23 6.62
N VAL A 124 8.16 6.97 6.21
CA VAL A 124 9.21 6.07 5.74
C VAL A 124 9.52 6.24 4.25
N GLY A 125 10.75 5.98 3.86
CA GLY A 125 11.21 6.08 2.47
C GLY A 125 11.22 4.76 1.71
N CYS A 126 10.81 3.65 2.32
CA CYS A 126 10.69 2.36 1.67
C CYS A 126 9.22 2.07 1.26
N PRO A 127 8.98 1.17 0.30
CA PRO A 127 7.65 0.65 0.02
C PRO A 127 6.99 0.08 1.28
N VAL A 128 5.68 0.32 1.44
CA VAL A 128 4.91 -0.19 2.58
C VAL A 128 3.72 -1.00 2.08
N LEU A 129 3.66 -2.26 2.46
CA LEU A 129 2.55 -3.15 2.18
C LEU A 129 1.63 -3.23 3.39
N MET A 130 0.41 -2.72 3.24
CA MET A 130 -0.65 -2.88 4.22
C MET A 130 -1.49 -4.10 3.86
N VAL A 131 -1.50 -5.10 4.74
CA VAL A 131 -2.16 -6.40 4.50
C VAL A 131 -3.55 -6.40 5.10
N ASN A 132 -4.55 -6.20 4.25
CA ASN A 132 -5.96 -6.10 4.67
C ASN A 132 -6.69 -7.43 4.55
N ALA A 133 -6.40 -8.22 3.52
CA ALA A 133 -7.05 -9.50 3.26
C ALA A 133 -6.27 -10.67 3.89
N PRO A 134 -6.97 -11.77 4.27
CA PRO A 134 -6.28 -13.01 4.64
C PRO A 134 -5.50 -13.56 3.44
N PRO A 135 -4.18 -13.79 3.55
CA PRO A 135 -3.39 -14.31 2.45
C PRO A 135 -3.79 -15.76 2.09
N ALA A 136 -4.10 -16.01 0.82
CA ALA A 136 -4.46 -17.32 0.28
C ALA A 136 -3.38 -17.92 -0.66
N GLY A 137 -2.23 -17.27 -0.77
CA GLY A 137 -1.13 -17.62 -1.70
C GLY A 137 -0.48 -16.38 -2.26
N ASN A 138 0.31 -16.55 -3.34
CA ASN A 138 0.89 -15.43 -4.07
C ASN A 138 -0.20 -14.56 -4.70
N TYR A 139 0.10 -13.31 -4.99
CA TYR A 139 -0.83 -12.43 -5.70
C TYR A 139 -1.15 -12.99 -7.10
N ARG A 140 -2.41 -12.86 -7.51
CA ARG A 140 -2.91 -13.33 -8.81
C ARG A 140 -3.25 -12.20 -9.75
N HIS A 141 -3.68 -11.07 -9.21
CA HIS A 141 -3.94 -9.86 -9.98
C HIS A 141 -3.50 -8.62 -9.21
N VAL A 142 -2.51 -7.95 -9.74
CA VAL A 142 -2.00 -6.69 -9.23
C VAL A 142 -2.58 -5.56 -10.08
N MET A 143 -3.37 -4.70 -9.46
CA MET A 143 -3.89 -3.49 -10.07
C MET A 143 -3.06 -2.28 -9.61
N GLN A 144 -2.26 -1.74 -10.52
CA GLN A 144 -1.52 -0.51 -10.31
C GLN A 144 -2.44 0.68 -10.61
N THR A 145 -2.23 1.82 -9.95
CA THR A 145 -3.03 3.04 -10.20
C THR A 145 -2.12 4.19 -10.59
N THR A 146 -2.60 5.09 -11.43
CA THR A 146 -1.87 6.28 -11.85
C THR A 146 -2.80 7.49 -11.97
N ASP A 147 -2.27 8.68 -11.66
CA ASP A 147 -2.85 9.97 -11.98
C ASP A 147 -2.13 10.64 -13.17
N LEU A 148 -1.29 9.88 -13.87
CA LEU A 148 -0.44 10.28 -14.99
C LEU A 148 0.64 11.31 -14.60
N SER A 149 0.87 11.58 -13.33
CA SER A 149 1.94 12.45 -12.86
C SER A 149 3.32 11.79 -12.97
N ASP A 150 4.38 12.61 -12.95
CA ASP A 150 5.75 12.11 -12.91
C ASP A 150 6.02 11.31 -11.64
N GLY A 151 5.45 11.72 -10.50
CA GLY A 151 5.56 10.99 -9.24
C GLY A 151 4.95 9.59 -9.32
N SER A 152 3.77 9.43 -9.94
CA SER A 152 3.19 8.11 -10.17
C SER A 152 3.99 7.28 -11.17
N ARG A 153 4.59 7.92 -12.19
CA ARG A 153 5.47 7.26 -13.17
C ARG A 153 6.71 6.68 -12.49
N GLU A 154 7.42 7.46 -11.69
CA GLU A 154 8.60 7.00 -10.96
C GLU A 154 8.29 5.84 -10.01
N ALA A 155 7.18 5.94 -9.25
CA ALA A 155 6.74 4.89 -8.36
C ALA A 155 6.46 3.59 -9.12
N LEU A 156 5.74 3.67 -10.23
CA LEU A 156 5.37 2.51 -11.05
C LEU A 156 6.57 1.88 -11.77
N GLN A 157 7.53 2.68 -12.23
CA GLN A 157 8.78 2.17 -12.82
C GLN A 157 9.61 1.36 -11.82
N ARG A 158 9.51 1.69 -10.54
CA ARG A 158 10.19 0.96 -9.46
C ARG A 158 9.50 -0.35 -9.08
N PHE A 159 8.19 -0.43 -9.25
CA PHE A 159 7.40 -1.58 -8.79
C PHE A 159 7.91 -2.94 -9.32
N PRO A 160 8.24 -3.13 -10.61
CA PRO A 160 8.74 -4.41 -11.11
C PRO A 160 10.00 -4.90 -10.39
N SER A 161 10.89 -3.98 -9.97
CA SER A 161 12.13 -4.33 -9.27
C SER A 161 11.90 -4.94 -7.88
N LEU A 162 10.72 -4.76 -7.31
CA LEU A 162 10.35 -5.39 -6.05
C LEU A 162 10.05 -6.89 -6.19
N GLY A 163 9.70 -7.37 -7.40
CA GLY A 163 9.39 -8.77 -7.68
C GLY A 163 8.07 -9.27 -7.06
N ILE A 164 7.28 -8.39 -6.45
CA ILE A 164 6.05 -8.75 -5.70
C ILE A 164 4.99 -9.35 -6.61
N SER A 165 4.86 -8.86 -7.84
CA SER A 165 3.87 -9.36 -8.79
C SER A 165 4.10 -10.81 -9.20
N GLY A 166 5.35 -11.29 -9.22
CA GLY A 166 5.63 -12.65 -9.70
C GLY A 166 5.00 -12.91 -11.07
N GLU A 167 4.16 -13.95 -11.15
CA GLU A 167 3.39 -14.32 -12.35
C GLU A 167 1.96 -13.73 -12.38
N ALA A 168 1.64 -12.81 -11.46
CA ALA A 168 0.31 -12.21 -11.40
C ALA A 168 -0.02 -11.43 -12.68
N ARG A 169 -1.30 -11.43 -13.05
CA ARG A 169 -1.82 -10.49 -14.03
C ARG A 169 -1.58 -9.06 -13.54
N ASN A 170 -1.08 -8.19 -14.40
CA ASN A 170 -0.86 -6.79 -14.07
C ASN A 170 -1.79 -5.89 -14.89
N SER A 171 -2.46 -4.96 -14.24
CA SER A 171 -3.25 -3.91 -14.89
C SER A 171 -2.85 -2.53 -14.36
N LEU A 172 -3.05 -1.49 -15.17
CA LEU A 172 -2.84 -0.10 -14.78
C LEU A 172 -4.14 0.68 -14.96
N LEU A 173 -4.68 1.14 -13.86
CA LEU A 173 -5.91 1.92 -13.81
C LEU A 173 -5.61 3.42 -13.78
N TYR A 174 -6.23 4.15 -14.69
CA TYR A 174 -6.35 5.59 -14.66
C TYR A 174 -7.81 5.99 -14.45
N VAL A 175 -8.09 6.65 -13.32
CA VAL A 175 -9.40 7.26 -13.05
C VAL A 175 -9.36 8.69 -13.55
N TYR A 176 -10.21 9.01 -14.55
CA TYR A 176 -10.24 10.33 -15.18
C TYR A 176 -11.48 11.13 -14.75
N ASP A 177 -11.26 12.41 -14.53
CA ASP A 177 -12.33 13.39 -14.29
C ASP A 177 -12.86 13.96 -15.62
N ALA A 178 -14.16 14.15 -15.72
CA ALA A 178 -14.83 14.83 -16.82
C ALA A 178 -15.87 15.80 -16.26
N PRO A 179 -15.47 17.04 -15.92
CA PRO A 179 -16.32 18.01 -15.22
C PRO A 179 -17.63 18.31 -15.95
N ALA A 180 -17.61 18.31 -17.29
CA ALA A 180 -18.82 18.53 -18.07
C ALA A 180 -19.85 17.41 -17.91
N LEU A 181 -19.42 16.15 -17.71
CA LEU A 181 -20.33 15.05 -17.39
C LEU A 181 -20.97 15.24 -16.01
N ARG A 182 -20.23 15.72 -15.03
CA ARG A 182 -20.79 16.02 -13.69
C ARG A 182 -21.85 17.12 -13.75
N LEU A 183 -21.63 18.15 -14.54
CA LEU A 183 -22.62 19.23 -14.77
C LEU A 183 -23.83 18.75 -15.59
N ALA A 184 -23.63 17.82 -16.51
CA ALA A 184 -24.69 17.26 -17.35
C ALA A 184 -25.69 16.35 -16.60
N PHE A 185 -25.33 15.86 -15.40
CA PHE A 185 -26.30 15.21 -14.50
C PHE A 185 -27.37 16.15 -13.97
N SER A 186 -27.22 17.46 -14.13
CA SER A 186 -28.24 18.49 -13.82
C SER A 186 -29.22 18.73 -14.97
N HIS A 187 -29.84 17.70 -15.54
CA HIS A 187 -31.00 17.70 -16.41
C HIS A 187 -31.01 18.54 -17.73
N THR A 188 -29.89 19.10 -18.15
CA THR A 188 -29.87 20.03 -19.30
C THR A 188 -29.33 19.44 -20.61
N MET A 189 -28.70 18.27 -20.59
CA MET A 189 -28.12 17.65 -21.78
C MET A 189 -28.88 16.38 -22.22
N PRO A 190 -29.24 16.24 -23.52
CA PRO A 190 -29.86 15.03 -24.05
C PRO A 190 -29.04 13.77 -23.81
N LYS A 191 -29.71 12.61 -23.65
CA LYS A 191 -29.01 11.32 -23.40
C LYS A 191 -27.95 11.01 -24.46
N SER A 192 -28.26 11.21 -25.73
CA SER A 192 -27.36 10.95 -26.86
C SER A 192 -26.08 11.78 -26.81
N GLU A 193 -26.21 13.07 -26.45
CA GLU A 193 -25.06 13.95 -26.32
C GLU A 193 -24.17 13.55 -25.14
N ARG A 194 -24.77 13.13 -24.01
CA ARG A 194 -24.01 12.60 -22.86
C ARG A 194 -23.25 11.34 -23.18
N GLU A 195 -23.85 10.42 -23.93
CA GLU A 195 -23.20 9.17 -24.35
C GLU A 195 -22.04 9.45 -25.30
N THR A 196 -22.21 10.36 -26.25
CA THR A 196 -21.16 10.78 -27.17
C THR A 196 -20.01 11.43 -26.41
N TYR A 197 -20.30 12.41 -25.54
CA TYR A 197 -19.29 13.08 -24.73
C TYR A 197 -18.53 12.11 -23.82
N ARG A 198 -19.26 11.18 -23.15
CA ARG A 198 -18.62 10.15 -22.33
C ARG A 198 -17.69 9.24 -23.14
N SER A 199 -18.10 8.88 -24.36
CA SER A 199 -17.27 8.07 -25.25
C SER A 199 -16.01 8.81 -25.68
N ASP A 200 -16.11 10.11 -25.97
CA ASP A 200 -14.99 10.94 -26.39
C ASP A 200 -13.99 11.14 -25.24
N GLU A 201 -14.47 11.45 -24.02
CA GLU A 201 -13.63 11.56 -22.83
C GLU A 201 -12.93 10.24 -22.47
N SER A 202 -13.64 9.11 -22.58
CA SER A 202 -13.06 7.80 -22.35
C SER A 202 -11.96 7.47 -23.38
N ARG A 203 -12.15 7.87 -24.63
CA ARG A 203 -11.17 7.70 -25.70
C ARG A 203 -9.93 8.56 -25.50
N ASP A 204 -10.14 9.81 -25.04
CA ASP A 204 -9.03 10.71 -24.69
C ASP A 204 -8.25 10.19 -23.49
N ALA A 205 -8.94 9.76 -22.43
CA ALA A 205 -8.31 9.13 -21.27
C ALA A 205 -7.50 7.89 -21.64
N SER A 206 -8.03 7.04 -22.53
CA SER A 206 -7.32 5.85 -23.03
C SER A 206 -6.08 6.22 -23.84
N ARG A 207 -6.16 7.28 -24.64
CA ARG A 207 -5.00 7.81 -25.39
C ARG A 207 -3.91 8.32 -24.45
N ARG A 208 -4.28 9.13 -23.47
CA ARG A 208 -3.34 9.67 -22.44
C ARG A 208 -2.68 8.56 -21.64
N LEU A 209 -3.42 7.53 -21.24
CA LEU A 209 -2.87 6.37 -20.55
C LEU A 209 -1.90 5.58 -21.46
N SER A 210 -2.22 5.42 -22.75
CA SER A 210 -1.33 4.75 -23.71
C SER A 210 -0.03 5.53 -23.93
N GLU A 211 -0.10 6.85 -24.04
CA GLU A 211 1.07 7.72 -24.13
C GLU A 211 1.94 7.63 -22.86
N PHE A 212 1.32 7.60 -21.69
CA PHE A 212 1.99 7.41 -20.41
C PHE A 212 2.73 6.06 -20.35
N LEU A 213 2.07 4.97 -20.76
CA LEU A 213 2.67 3.63 -20.81
C LEU A 213 3.86 3.57 -21.79
N ALA A 214 3.73 4.20 -22.94
CA ALA A 214 4.79 4.24 -23.95
C ALA A 214 6.06 4.96 -23.44
N THR A 215 5.88 6.07 -22.71
CA THR A 215 7.02 6.83 -22.16
C THR A 215 7.68 6.15 -20.96
N ALA A 216 6.96 5.30 -20.25
CA ALA A 216 7.42 4.67 -19.02
C ALA A 216 8.00 3.25 -19.23
N ASN A 217 7.97 2.74 -20.47
CA ASN A 217 8.46 1.39 -20.85
C ASN A 217 7.82 0.25 -20.01
N PHE A 218 6.52 0.37 -19.72
CA PHE A 218 5.75 -0.64 -19.00
C PHE A 218 5.32 -1.78 -19.93
N GLY A 219 6.11 -2.86 -19.99
CA GLY A 219 5.72 -4.08 -20.70
C GLY A 219 4.75 -4.95 -19.89
N GLY A 220 3.77 -5.57 -20.58
CA GLY A 220 2.93 -6.62 -19.98
C GLY A 220 1.86 -6.14 -19.00
N VAL A 221 1.51 -4.84 -19.00
CA VAL A 221 0.48 -4.26 -18.15
C VAL A 221 -0.76 -3.92 -18.96
N ALA A 222 -1.94 -4.44 -18.57
CA ALA A 222 -3.20 -4.15 -19.24
C ALA A 222 -3.73 -2.75 -18.86
N PRO A 223 -3.90 -1.82 -19.82
CA PRO A 223 -4.43 -0.49 -19.51
C PRO A 223 -5.92 -0.52 -19.21
N MET A 224 -6.34 0.25 -18.23
CA MET A 224 -7.73 0.42 -17.82
C MET A 224 -8.02 1.89 -17.57
N VAL A 225 -9.14 2.38 -18.07
CA VAL A 225 -9.64 3.72 -17.75
C VAL A 225 -11.00 3.64 -17.11
N ARG A 226 -11.25 4.51 -16.13
CA ARG A 226 -12.55 4.59 -15.45
C ARG A 226 -12.93 6.04 -15.21
N PHE A 227 -14.19 6.38 -15.49
CA PHE A 227 -14.71 7.70 -15.22
C PHE A 227 -14.94 7.90 -13.72
N GLU A 228 -14.52 9.03 -13.17
CA GLU A 228 -14.77 9.43 -11.79
C GLU A 228 -16.23 9.86 -11.63
N ALA A 229 -17.12 8.86 -11.47
CA ALA A 229 -18.55 9.15 -11.30
C ALA A 229 -18.86 9.71 -9.91
N THR A 230 -18.09 9.33 -8.90
CA THR A 230 -18.19 9.76 -7.50
C THR A 230 -16.90 10.38 -7.02
N THR A 231 -15.94 9.55 -6.61
CA THR A 231 -14.61 9.96 -6.17
C THR A 231 -13.58 8.97 -6.68
N ALA A 232 -12.35 9.43 -6.96
CA ALA A 232 -11.30 8.58 -7.50
C ALA A 232 -11.03 7.34 -6.63
N GLN A 233 -11.01 7.47 -5.30
CA GLN A 233 -10.81 6.34 -4.41
C GLN A 233 -11.95 5.31 -4.49
N HIS A 234 -13.19 5.75 -4.64
CA HIS A 234 -14.32 4.83 -4.80
C HIS A 234 -14.19 4.04 -6.11
N GLU A 235 -13.87 4.74 -7.21
CA GLU A 235 -13.69 4.10 -8.51
C GLU A 235 -12.51 3.13 -8.54
N ILE A 236 -11.43 3.40 -7.79
CA ILE A 236 -10.30 2.48 -7.62
C ILE A 236 -10.76 1.20 -6.91
N LEU A 237 -11.50 1.32 -5.80
CA LEU A 237 -11.95 0.16 -5.02
C LEU A 237 -13.00 -0.67 -5.79
N GLU A 238 -13.91 -0.03 -6.48
CA GLU A 238 -14.88 -0.69 -7.37
C GLU A 238 -14.19 -1.42 -8.53
N ALA A 239 -13.15 -0.81 -9.12
CA ALA A 239 -12.37 -1.45 -10.16
C ALA A 239 -11.61 -2.68 -9.60
N ALA A 240 -11.01 -2.56 -8.42
CA ALA A 240 -10.32 -3.66 -7.77
C ALA A 240 -11.25 -4.85 -7.50
N ASP A 241 -12.48 -4.59 -7.03
CA ASP A 241 -13.47 -5.66 -6.83
C ASP A 241 -13.97 -6.27 -8.14
N ALA A 242 -14.33 -5.44 -9.13
CA ALA A 242 -14.81 -5.91 -10.43
C ALA A 242 -13.78 -6.78 -11.15
N GLU A 243 -12.51 -6.40 -11.08
CA GLU A 243 -11.39 -7.11 -11.69
C GLU A 243 -10.83 -8.25 -10.83
N LYS A 244 -11.33 -8.40 -9.59
CA LYS A 244 -10.82 -9.38 -8.60
C LYS A 244 -9.34 -9.20 -8.33
N ALA A 245 -8.88 -7.96 -8.26
CA ALA A 245 -7.53 -7.66 -7.85
C ALA A 245 -7.33 -8.01 -6.36
N ASP A 246 -6.20 -8.62 -6.04
CA ASP A 246 -5.84 -8.97 -4.66
C ASP A 246 -4.70 -8.08 -4.10
N LEU A 247 -4.13 -7.22 -4.96
CA LEU A 247 -3.21 -6.15 -4.57
C LEU A 247 -3.51 -4.88 -5.37
N VAL A 248 -3.68 -3.77 -4.67
CA VAL A 248 -3.68 -2.42 -5.25
C VAL A 248 -2.32 -1.76 -5.00
N VAL A 249 -1.68 -1.26 -6.06
CA VAL A 249 -0.42 -0.52 -5.97
C VAL A 249 -0.70 0.95 -6.23
N ILE A 250 -0.31 1.81 -5.30
CA ILE A 250 -0.59 3.25 -5.36
C ILE A 250 0.64 4.06 -4.97
N SER A 251 0.91 5.17 -5.67
CA SER A 251 1.94 6.12 -5.26
C SER A 251 1.46 6.97 -4.09
N THR A 252 2.35 7.31 -3.17
CA THR A 252 2.00 8.19 -2.04
C THR A 252 1.94 9.67 -2.42
N HIS A 253 2.46 10.06 -3.59
CA HIS A 253 2.47 11.42 -4.11
C HIS A 253 1.86 11.44 -5.50
N GLY A 254 1.05 12.46 -5.78
CA GLY A 254 0.38 12.69 -7.05
C GLY A 254 0.70 14.09 -7.61
N GLN A 255 -0.19 14.61 -8.48
CA GLN A 255 -0.04 15.87 -9.21
C GLN A 255 0.28 17.10 -8.36
N THR A 256 -0.07 17.12 -7.08
CA THR A 256 0.07 18.32 -6.25
C THR A 256 1.47 18.57 -5.70
N GLY A 257 2.42 17.66 -5.88
CA GLY A 257 3.87 17.86 -5.64
C GLY A 257 4.32 18.55 -4.33
N ILE A 258 3.40 18.81 -3.40
CA ILE A 258 3.64 19.63 -2.23
C ILE A 258 4.21 18.77 -1.11
N ALA A 259 5.44 19.07 -0.75
CA ALA A 259 6.17 18.68 0.46
C ALA A 259 6.22 17.18 0.83
N LYS A 260 7.40 16.70 1.14
CA LYS A 260 7.84 15.34 1.51
C LYS A 260 7.06 14.62 2.64
N LEU A 261 5.95 15.21 3.15
CA LEU A 261 5.20 14.72 4.31
C LEU A 261 3.70 14.50 4.05
N PHE A 262 3.22 14.65 2.80
CA PHE A 262 1.79 14.50 2.50
C PHE A 262 1.53 13.26 1.65
N ILE A 263 0.71 12.36 2.17
CA ILE A 263 0.03 11.35 1.37
C ILE A 263 -1.13 12.04 0.63
N GLY A 264 -1.30 11.76 -0.67
CA GLY A 264 -2.46 12.23 -1.42
C GLY A 264 -3.78 11.75 -0.79
N SER A 265 -4.81 12.59 -0.84
CA SER A 265 -6.13 12.28 -0.27
C SER A 265 -6.73 10.98 -0.82
N VAL A 266 -6.52 10.67 -2.08
CA VAL A 266 -6.95 9.42 -2.72
C VAL A 266 -6.24 8.23 -2.09
N THR A 267 -4.91 8.31 -1.95
CA THR A 267 -4.09 7.24 -1.34
C THR A 267 -4.51 6.98 0.10
N GLU A 268 -4.72 8.04 0.89
CA GLU A 268 -5.19 7.92 2.28
C GLU A 268 -6.53 7.19 2.37
N GLN A 269 -7.49 7.55 1.51
CA GLN A 269 -8.79 6.92 1.51
C GLN A 269 -8.74 5.46 1.01
N VAL A 270 -7.93 5.16 -0.01
CA VAL A 270 -7.72 3.79 -0.48
C VAL A 270 -7.11 2.93 0.64
N LEU A 271 -6.07 3.40 1.34
CA LEU A 271 -5.48 2.69 2.48
C LEU A 271 -6.51 2.41 3.58
N ARG A 272 -7.38 3.37 3.86
CA ARG A 272 -8.40 3.27 4.92
C ARG A 272 -9.54 2.32 4.58
N MET A 273 -9.95 2.27 3.31
CA MET A 273 -11.19 1.62 2.90
C MET A 273 -10.98 0.30 2.15
N SER A 274 -9.76 0.04 1.65
CA SER A 274 -9.50 -1.15 0.82
C SER A 274 -9.77 -2.46 1.57
N PRO A 275 -10.54 -3.37 0.98
CA PRO A 275 -10.70 -4.73 1.49
C PRO A 275 -9.54 -5.64 1.09
N VAL A 276 -8.74 -5.25 0.08
CA VAL A 276 -7.59 -6.01 -0.42
C VAL A 276 -6.29 -5.34 0.00
N ASP A 277 -5.17 -6.04 -0.15
CA ASP A 277 -3.86 -5.53 0.21
C ASP A 277 -3.52 -4.27 -0.60
N VAL A 278 -2.81 -3.32 0.04
CA VAL A 278 -2.40 -2.07 -0.60
C VAL A 278 -0.90 -1.88 -0.46
N LEU A 279 -0.20 -1.76 -1.58
CA LEU A 279 1.21 -1.37 -1.62
C LEU A 279 1.33 0.12 -1.90
N ALA A 280 1.78 0.86 -0.91
CA ALA A 280 2.07 2.27 -1.02
C ALA A 280 3.55 2.47 -1.43
N LEU A 281 3.77 3.16 -2.54
CA LEU A 281 5.09 3.43 -3.08
C LEU A 281 5.47 4.90 -2.84
N PRO A 282 6.44 5.18 -1.96
CA PRO A 282 6.95 6.54 -1.78
C PRO A 282 7.80 6.96 -2.98
N PRO A 283 7.95 8.28 -3.22
CA PRO A 283 8.88 8.79 -4.23
C PRO A 283 10.31 8.39 -3.87
N LEU A 284 11.18 8.34 -4.87
CA LEU A 284 12.60 8.17 -4.64
C LEU A 284 13.11 9.35 -3.80
N ARG A 285 13.72 9.06 -2.67
CA ARG A 285 14.48 10.10 -1.96
C ARG A 285 15.70 10.42 -2.83
N SER A 286 15.75 11.62 -3.40
CA SER A 286 17.03 12.16 -3.90
C SER A 286 18.04 12.10 -2.76
N ALA A 287 19.13 11.39 -3.02
CA ALA A 287 20.25 11.24 -2.11
C ALA A 287 20.88 12.61 -1.76
#